data_ae835f7d1279974cd3e8c48fea2fe1d9
#
_entry.id   ae835f7d1279974cd3e8c48fea2fe1d9
#
_cell.length_a   1.000
_cell.length_b   1.000
_cell.length_c   1.000
_cell.angle_alpha   90.00
_cell.angle_beta   90.00
_cell.angle_gamma   90.00
#
_symmetry.space_group_name_H-M   'P 1'
#
loop_
_entity.id
_entity.type
_entity.pdbx_description
1 polymer ?
#
loop_
_entity_poly.entity_id
_entity_poly.type
_entity_poly.pdbx_seq_one_letter_code
_entity_poly.pdbx_strand_id
1 'polypeptide(L)'
;MESHWVEPESLSTHEKVQEIMTLILGRKRGMTQLFDADGTVHGVTVVEVGPCVVTQVRTQEKDGYDAIQLGWGDIADKRLAKPQLGQYKKAGLAPKRFMREERLSVAATCKVGDTVTCDIFKEGDLVDVVGTMKGRGFAGTIKRHNFHRGPETHGCMNVRQPGSLASKRIGKVIKGKRLGGHYGDTRETSKNLRVVRVDAARNLLYIKGSVAGANNGFIQVRTAKTGVRQKAKA
;
A
#
# COMPACT_ATOMS: atom_id res chain seq x y z
N MET A 1 8.71 -1.87 46.02
CA MET A 1 8.12 -1.14 44.89
C MET A 1 7.71 -2.19 43.87
N GLU A 2 6.48 -2.66 43.99
CA GLU A 2 5.93 -3.69 43.10
C GLU A 2 5.42 -3.00 41.84
N SER A 3 5.98 -3.38 40.71
CA SER A 3 5.54 -2.92 39.40
C SER A 3 4.19 -3.59 39.07
N HIS A 4 3.11 -2.83 39.19
CA HIS A 4 1.80 -3.24 38.69
C HIS A 4 1.83 -3.33 37.17
N TRP A 5 2.03 -4.52 36.66
CA TRP A 5 1.68 -4.88 35.27
C TRP A 5 0.16 -5.01 35.23
N VAL A 6 -0.51 -4.06 34.61
CA VAL A 6 -1.95 -4.15 34.31
C VAL A 6 -2.09 -5.14 33.18
N GLU A 7 -2.71 -6.29 33.47
CA GLU A 7 -3.05 -7.26 32.44
C GLU A 7 -4.10 -6.68 31.47
N PRO A 8 -3.96 -6.89 30.15
CA PRO A 8 -4.84 -6.30 29.14
C PRO A 8 -6.14 -7.12 28.94
N GLU A 9 -6.85 -7.45 30.01
CA GLU A 9 -8.07 -8.25 29.92
C GLU A 9 -9.36 -7.48 29.60
N SER A 10 -9.34 -6.15 29.46
CA SER A 10 -10.56 -5.33 29.32
C SER A 10 -10.82 -4.74 27.93
N LEU A 11 -9.97 -5.00 26.93
CA LEU A 11 -10.19 -4.49 25.59
C LEU A 11 -11.23 -5.34 24.84
N SER A 12 -12.20 -4.67 24.21
CA SER A 12 -13.19 -5.33 23.37
C SER A 12 -12.49 -6.07 22.19
N THR A 13 -13.12 -7.10 21.67
CA THR A 13 -12.57 -7.87 20.54
C THR A 13 -12.22 -6.97 19.35
N HIS A 14 -12.94 -5.87 19.15
CA HIS A 14 -12.70 -4.85 18.15
C HIS A 14 -11.39 -4.07 18.39
N GLU A 15 -11.11 -3.69 19.62
CA GLU A 15 -9.89 -2.95 19.98
C GLU A 15 -8.65 -3.84 19.87
N LYS A 16 -8.75 -5.12 20.28
CA LYS A 16 -7.67 -6.11 20.10
C LYS A 16 -7.32 -6.36 18.63
N VAL A 17 -8.31 -6.34 17.75
CA VAL A 17 -8.11 -6.47 16.28
C VAL A 17 -7.38 -5.25 15.73
N GLN A 18 -7.68 -4.06 16.23
CA GLN A 18 -7.08 -2.80 15.79
C GLN A 18 -5.60 -2.66 16.17
N GLU A 19 -5.18 -3.16 17.32
CA GLU A 19 -3.77 -3.08 17.75
C GLU A 19 -2.81 -3.97 16.93
N ILE A 20 -3.31 -5.08 16.39
CA ILE A 20 -2.49 -6.07 15.68
C ILE A 20 -2.45 -5.77 14.17
N MET A 21 -3.50 -5.15 13.64
CA MET A 21 -3.62 -4.90 12.20
C MET A 21 -3.00 -3.58 11.78
N THR A 22 -2.06 -3.68 10.86
CA THR A 22 -1.37 -2.52 10.31
C THR A 22 -1.77 -2.21 8.87
N LEU A 23 -2.59 -3.07 8.24
CA LEU A 23 -2.98 -3.01 6.84
C LEU A 23 -4.50 -2.80 6.68
N ILE A 24 -4.88 -1.87 5.80
CA ILE A 24 -6.24 -1.74 5.30
C ILE A 24 -6.24 -1.63 3.76
N LEU A 25 -7.31 -2.13 3.13
CA LEU A 25 -7.47 -2.09 1.68
C LEU A 25 -8.46 -1.01 1.29
N GLY A 26 -8.23 -0.42 0.10
CA GLY A 26 -9.10 0.65 -0.37
C GLY A 26 -8.83 1.05 -1.81
N ARG A 27 -9.34 2.21 -2.19
CA ARG A 27 -9.11 2.82 -3.50
C ARG A 27 -8.84 4.32 -3.40
N LYS A 28 -8.02 4.80 -4.30
CA LYS A 28 -7.75 6.22 -4.47
C LYS A 28 -8.97 6.91 -5.09
N ARG A 29 -9.52 7.92 -4.43
CA ARG A 29 -10.64 8.71 -4.99
C ARG A 29 -10.15 9.87 -5.83
N GLY A 30 -9.18 10.61 -5.34
CA GLY A 30 -8.64 11.78 -6.02
C GLY A 30 -7.69 12.54 -5.13
N MET A 31 -7.40 13.78 -5.52
CA MET A 31 -6.62 14.71 -4.71
C MET A 31 -7.39 15.99 -4.49
N THR A 32 -7.22 16.58 -3.33
CA THR A 32 -7.79 17.87 -2.93
C THR A 32 -6.80 18.60 -2.04
N GLN A 33 -7.19 19.74 -1.53
CA GLN A 33 -6.43 20.50 -0.54
C GLN A 33 -7.26 20.69 0.73
N LEU A 34 -6.60 20.64 1.86
CA LEU A 34 -7.17 20.94 3.17
C LEU A 34 -6.42 22.10 3.78
N PHE A 35 -7.14 22.91 4.52
CA PHE A 35 -6.59 24.05 5.26
C PHE A 35 -6.59 23.71 6.74
N ASP A 36 -5.44 23.89 7.39
CA ASP A 36 -5.34 23.79 8.84
C ASP A 36 -5.87 25.08 9.50
N ALA A 37 -6.08 25.05 10.80
CA ALA A 37 -6.51 26.23 11.58
C ALA A 37 -5.54 27.40 11.44
N ASP A 38 -4.26 27.13 11.24
CA ASP A 38 -3.20 28.13 11.04
C ASP A 38 -3.16 28.72 9.61
N GLY A 39 -4.11 28.35 8.74
CA GLY A 39 -4.14 28.75 7.33
C GLY A 39 -3.16 27.99 6.43
N THR A 40 -2.43 27.02 6.96
CA THR A 40 -1.50 26.19 6.16
C THR A 40 -2.27 25.27 5.22
N VAL A 41 -1.90 25.27 3.92
CA VAL A 41 -2.53 24.44 2.90
C VAL A 41 -1.81 23.09 2.77
N HIS A 42 -2.54 22.00 2.88
CA HIS A 42 -2.04 20.66 2.63
C HIS A 42 -2.67 20.06 1.37
N GLY A 43 -1.82 19.74 0.38
CA GLY A 43 -2.21 18.89 -0.75
C GLY A 43 -2.40 17.45 -0.27
N VAL A 44 -3.61 16.92 -0.35
CA VAL A 44 -3.95 15.59 0.16
C VAL A 44 -4.54 14.70 -0.91
N THR A 45 -4.24 13.41 -0.80
CA THR A 45 -4.92 12.36 -1.55
C THR A 45 -6.05 11.81 -0.69
N VAL A 46 -7.26 11.79 -1.24
CA VAL A 46 -8.44 11.16 -0.62
C VAL A 46 -8.46 9.69 -0.99
N VAL A 47 -8.50 8.87 0.02
CA VAL A 47 -8.51 7.41 -0.08
C VAL A 47 -9.74 6.87 0.62
N GLU A 48 -10.54 6.10 -0.08
CA GLU A 48 -11.64 5.34 0.50
C GLU A 48 -11.09 3.99 0.95
N VAL A 49 -11.18 3.70 2.24
CA VAL A 49 -10.62 2.50 2.87
C VAL A 49 -11.70 1.76 3.64
N GLY A 50 -11.67 0.44 3.59
CA GLY A 50 -12.65 -0.38 4.31
C GLY A 50 -14.11 -0.19 3.87
N PRO A 51 -15.08 -0.81 4.60
CA PRO A 51 -14.79 -1.87 5.57
C PRO A 51 -14.13 -3.10 4.91
N CYS A 52 -13.07 -3.59 5.52
CA CYS A 52 -12.40 -4.82 5.09
C CYS A 52 -12.86 -5.98 5.95
N VAL A 53 -13.10 -7.14 5.34
CA VAL A 53 -13.55 -8.35 6.05
C VAL A 53 -12.38 -9.32 6.14
N VAL A 54 -12.16 -9.93 7.31
CA VAL A 54 -11.20 -11.01 7.48
C VAL A 54 -11.78 -12.26 6.80
N THR A 55 -11.14 -12.68 5.70
CA THR A 55 -11.59 -13.81 4.89
C THR A 55 -10.96 -15.13 5.31
N GLN A 56 -9.73 -15.09 5.81
CA GLN A 56 -9.00 -16.25 6.27
C GLN A 56 -7.98 -15.86 7.32
N VAL A 57 -7.78 -16.73 8.30
CA VAL A 57 -6.69 -16.65 9.28
C VAL A 57 -5.76 -17.83 9.03
N ARG A 58 -4.46 -17.56 8.88
CA ARG A 58 -3.41 -18.56 8.72
C ARG A 58 -2.64 -18.71 10.00
N THR A 59 -2.31 -19.93 10.34
CA THR A 59 -1.59 -20.27 11.58
C THR A 59 -0.32 -21.04 11.26
N GLN A 60 0.68 -20.90 12.13
CA GLN A 60 1.96 -21.57 12.01
C GLN A 60 1.81 -23.09 11.87
N GLU A 61 0.85 -23.69 12.58
CA GLU A 61 0.64 -25.15 12.59
C GLU A 61 0.15 -25.71 11.25
N LYS A 62 -0.75 -24.98 10.56
CA LYS A 62 -1.40 -25.43 9.33
C LYS A 62 -0.72 -24.93 8.07
N ASP A 63 -0.31 -23.66 8.08
CA ASP A 63 0.17 -22.95 6.89
C ASP A 63 1.69 -22.66 6.95
N GLY A 64 2.34 -22.87 8.11
CA GLY A 64 3.76 -22.60 8.31
C GLY A 64 4.09 -21.13 8.57
N TYR A 65 3.08 -20.26 8.71
CA TYR A 65 3.24 -18.85 9.06
C TYR A 65 1.93 -18.27 9.56
N ASP A 66 2.04 -17.21 10.39
CA ASP A 66 0.89 -16.49 10.89
C ASP A 66 0.56 -15.31 9.97
N ALA A 67 -0.68 -15.25 9.49
CA ALA A 67 -1.17 -14.16 8.64
C ALA A 67 -2.69 -14.03 8.69
N ILE A 68 -3.16 -12.82 8.38
CA ILE A 68 -4.58 -12.52 8.19
C ILE A 68 -4.81 -12.12 6.74
N GLN A 69 -5.82 -12.72 6.11
CA GLN A 69 -6.24 -12.33 4.78
C GLN A 69 -7.45 -11.40 4.86
N LEU A 70 -7.28 -10.20 4.30
CA LEU A 70 -8.31 -9.18 4.21
C LEU A 70 -8.96 -9.18 2.83
N GLY A 71 -10.29 -9.08 2.80
CA GLY A 71 -11.09 -8.90 1.60
C GLY A 71 -11.74 -7.52 1.55
N TRP A 72 -11.73 -6.88 0.36
CA TRP A 72 -12.33 -5.57 0.15
C TRP A 72 -13.02 -5.47 -1.21
N GLY A 73 -14.13 -4.71 -1.24
CA GLY A 73 -14.91 -4.44 -2.45
C GLY A 73 -15.78 -5.63 -2.88
N ASP A 74 -17.06 -5.43 -2.98
CA ASP A 74 -17.99 -6.50 -3.36
C ASP A 74 -17.90 -6.84 -4.84
N ILE A 75 -18.11 -8.11 -5.16
CA ILE A 75 -18.12 -8.62 -6.51
C ILE A 75 -19.25 -9.65 -6.67
N ALA A 76 -19.92 -9.64 -7.81
CA ALA A 76 -20.92 -10.63 -8.11
C ALA A 76 -20.29 -12.02 -8.35
N ASP A 77 -20.92 -13.07 -7.86
CA ASP A 77 -20.47 -14.47 -7.96
C ASP A 77 -20.08 -14.88 -9.38
N LYS A 78 -20.82 -14.39 -10.37
CA LYS A 78 -20.59 -14.66 -11.81
C LYS A 78 -19.19 -14.22 -12.31
N ARG A 79 -18.52 -13.31 -11.60
CA ARG A 79 -17.20 -12.78 -11.98
C ARG A 79 -16.05 -13.47 -11.29
N LEU A 80 -16.32 -14.43 -10.41
CA LEU A 80 -15.30 -15.20 -9.69
C LEU A 80 -15.15 -16.61 -10.25
N ALA A 81 -13.93 -17.12 -10.22
CA ALA A 81 -13.65 -18.52 -10.53
C ALA A 81 -14.22 -19.44 -9.45
N LYS A 82 -14.69 -20.62 -9.86
CA LYS A 82 -15.29 -21.61 -8.95
C LYS A 82 -14.47 -21.94 -7.70
N PRO A 83 -13.11 -22.10 -7.77
CA PRO A 83 -12.28 -22.34 -6.58
C PRO A 83 -12.32 -21.20 -5.58
N GLN A 84 -12.26 -19.95 -6.05
CA GLN A 84 -12.35 -18.77 -5.19
C GLN A 84 -13.72 -18.66 -4.52
N LEU A 85 -14.78 -18.89 -5.29
CA LEU A 85 -16.14 -18.92 -4.75
C LEU A 85 -16.31 -19.99 -3.66
N GLY A 86 -15.66 -21.15 -3.84
CA GLY A 86 -15.63 -22.23 -2.86
C GLY A 86 -15.05 -21.81 -1.51
N GLN A 87 -13.99 -20.99 -1.52
CA GLN A 87 -13.38 -20.45 -0.29
C GLN A 87 -14.36 -19.56 0.48
N TYR A 88 -15.05 -18.65 -0.22
CA TYR A 88 -16.05 -17.76 0.39
C TYR A 88 -17.25 -18.55 0.95
N LYS A 89 -17.75 -19.54 0.19
CA LYS A 89 -18.83 -20.41 0.65
C LYS A 89 -18.45 -21.19 1.90
N LYS A 90 -17.23 -21.71 1.97
CA LYS A 90 -16.71 -22.41 3.16
C LYS A 90 -16.62 -21.49 4.38
N ALA A 91 -16.27 -20.23 4.17
CA ALA A 91 -16.17 -19.22 5.21
C ALA A 91 -17.54 -18.56 5.57
N GLY A 92 -18.60 -18.82 4.80
CA GLY A 92 -19.91 -18.17 4.98
C GLY A 92 -19.91 -16.67 4.68
N LEU A 93 -19.00 -16.20 3.83
CA LEU A 93 -18.78 -14.77 3.54
C LEU A 93 -19.22 -14.41 2.12
N ALA A 94 -19.64 -13.16 1.95
CA ALA A 94 -19.86 -12.58 0.62
C ALA A 94 -18.53 -12.42 -0.13
N PRO A 95 -18.50 -12.71 -1.45
CA PRO A 95 -17.28 -12.64 -2.24
C PRO A 95 -16.75 -11.21 -2.35
N LYS A 96 -15.43 -11.05 -2.20
CA LYS A 96 -14.71 -9.78 -2.28
C LYS A 96 -13.81 -9.75 -3.51
N ARG A 97 -13.67 -8.57 -4.11
CA ARG A 97 -12.90 -8.37 -5.34
C ARG A 97 -11.40 -8.42 -5.11
N PHE A 98 -10.93 -7.83 -4.03
CA PHE A 98 -9.51 -7.74 -3.72
C PHE A 98 -9.22 -8.44 -2.41
N MET A 99 -8.22 -9.29 -2.42
CA MET A 99 -7.71 -9.99 -1.24
C MET A 99 -6.23 -9.72 -1.08
N ARG A 100 -5.79 -9.47 0.14
CA ARG A 100 -4.37 -9.34 0.48
C ARG A 100 -4.12 -9.93 1.85
N GLU A 101 -2.96 -10.53 2.00
CA GLU A 101 -2.50 -11.07 3.27
C GLU A 101 -1.55 -10.09 3.95
N GLU A 102 -1.68 -10.02 5.25
CA GLU A 102 -0.73 -9.36 6.14
C GLU A 102 -0.13 -10.43 7.06
N ARG A 103 1.20 -10.54 7.02
CA ARG A 103 1.93 -11.41 7.94
C ARG A 103 2.04 -10.75 9.29
N LEU A 104 1.71 -11.50 10.32
CA LEU A 104 1.81 -11.07 11.71
C LEU A 104 3.08 -11.63 12.35
N SER A 105 3.57 -10.92 13.34
CA SER A 105 4.68 -11.39 14.19
C SER A 105 4.20 -12.23 15.39
N VAL A 106 2.90 -12.17 15.68
CA VAL A 106 2.23 -12.87 16.79
C VAL A 106 0.99 -13.55 16.24
N ALA A 107 0.57 -14.66 16.83
CA ALA A 107 -0.64 -15.38 16.43
C ALA A 107 -1.86 -14.47 16.39
N ALA A 108 -2.66 -14.61 15.35
CA ALA A 108 -3.84 -13.77 15.13
C ALA A 108 -4.92 -14.05 16.18
N THR A 109 -5.39 -13.01 16.84
CA THR A 109 -6.55 -13.07 17.73
C THR A 109 -7.87 -12.84 16.99
N CYS A 110 -7.81 -12.46 15.70
CA CYS A 110 -8.96 -12.17 14.84
C CYS A 110 -9.65 -13.44 14.38
N LYS A 111 -10.97 -13.35 14.17
CA LYS A 111 -11.78 -14.42 13.61
C LYS A 111 -12.18 -14.13 12.17
N VAL A 112 -12.47 -15.19 11.42
CA VAL A 112 -13.03 -15.06 10.07
C VAL A 112 -14.41 -14.39 10.18
N GLY A 113 -14.62 -13.34 9.37
CA GLY A 113 -15.84 -12.54 9.39
C GLY A 113 -15.69 -11.19 10.13
N ASP A 114 -14.64 -11.00 10.92
CA ASP A 114 -14.40 -9.71 11.58
C ASP A 114 -14.21 -8.59 10.54
N THR A 115 -14.69 -7.40 10.86
CA THR A 115 -14.59 -6.22 10.00
C THR A 115 -13.55 -5.24 10.53
N VAL A 116 -12.77 -4.70 9.61
CA VAL A 116 -11.71 -3.72 9.88
C VAL A 116 -12.08 -2.41 9.19
N THR A 117 -12.17 -1.33 9.96
CA THR A 117 -12.55 0.01 9.50
C THR A 117 -11.34 0.96 9.53
N CYS A 118 -11.53 2.20 9.06
CA CYS A 118 -10.46 3.20 9.00
C CYS A 118 -10.00 3.70 10.38
N ASP A 119 -10.69 3.35 11.46
CA ASP A 119 -10.40 3.77 12.85
C ASP A 119 -9.06 3.26 13.39
N ILE A 120 -8.42 2.33 12.66
CA ILE A 120 -7.05 1.87 12.96
C ILE A 120 -6.05 3.03 12.90
N PHE A 121 -6.30 4.02 12.05
CA PHE A 121 -5.40 5.15 11.85
C PHE A 121 -5.91 6.38 12.58
N LYS A 122 -4.97 7.09 13.18
CA LYS A 122 -5.20 8.38 13.86
C LYS A 122 -4.62 9.53 13.04
N GLU A 123 -5.14 10.72 13.26
CA GLU A 123 -4.56 11.93 12.69
C GLU A 123 -3.12 12.11 13.16
N GLY A 124 -2.23 12.44 12.21
CA GLY A 124 -0.80 12.56 12.48
C GLY A 124 0.01 11.29 12.29
N ASP A 125 -0.62 10.13 12.14
CA ASP A 125 0.08 8.87 11.91
C ASP A 125 0.84 8.89 10.57
N LEU A 126 1.96 8.14 10.53
CA LEU A 126 2.71 7.90 9.32
C LEU A 126 2.30 6.57 8.71
N VAL A 127 1.98 6.61 7.42
CA VAL A 127 1.51 5.44 6.65
C VAL A 127 2.35 5.23 5.40
N ASP A 128 2.48 3.97 5.00
CA ASP A 128 3.04 3.54 3.72
C ASP A 128 1.88 3.12 2.82
N VAL A 129 1.76 3.74 1.65
CA VAL A 129 0.70 3.45 0.70
C VAL A 129 1.26 2.74 -0.51
N VAL A 130 0.74 1.55 -0.77
CA VAL A 130 1.11 0.71 -1.92
C VAL A 130 0.04 0.80 -2.99
N GLY A 131 0.43 1.15 -4.20
CA GLY A 131 -0.46 1.21 -5.35
C GLY A 131 0.21 0.72 -6.63
N THR A 132 -0.56 0.60 -7.70
CA THR A 132 -0.04 0.32 -9.02
C THR A 132 0.12 1.62 -9.80
N MET A 133 1.34 1.94 -10.18
CA MET A 133 1.68 3.14 -10.94
C MET A 133 0.95 3.16 -12.29
N LYS A 134 0.58 4.35 -12.79
CA LYS A 134 0.02 4.48 -14.14
C LYS A 134 1.00 3.97 -15.18
N GLY A 135 0.54 3.15 -16.12
CA GLY A 135 1.35 2.67 -17.24
C GLY A 135 1.80 3.82 -18.15
N ARG A 136 3.02 3.75 -18.65
CA ARG A 136 3.63 4.73 -19.57
C ARG A 136 4.15 4.10 -20.86
N GLY A 137 3.81 2.82 -21.07
CA GLY A 137 4.22 2.05 -22.24
C GLY A 137 5.73 1.87 -22.35
N PHE A 138 6.24 1.73 -23.57
CA PHE A 138 7.68 1.70 -23.80
C PHE A 138 8.27 3.12 -23.65
N ALA A 139 9.27 3.27 -22.79
CA ALA A 139 9.91 4.54 -22.51
C ALA A 139 11.42 4.46 -22.77
N GLY A 140 11.97 5.50 -23.37
CA GLY A 140 13.40 5.64 -23.58
C GLY A 140 14.15 5.94 -22.28
N THR A 141 15.46 5.90 -22.30
CA THR A 141 16.35 6.05 -21.14
C THR A 141 16.19 7.38 -20.42
N ILE A 142 15.91 8.45 -21.14
CA ILE A 142 15.70 9.80 -20.57
C ILE A 142 14.46 9.79 -19.67
N LYS A 143 13.32 9.30 -20.14
CA LYS A 143 12.07 9.26 -19.37
C LYS A 143 12.07 8.20 -18.27
N ARG A 144 12.68 7.03 -18.54
CA ARG A 144 12.65 5.90 -17.63
C ARG A 144 13.69 6.00 -16.51
N HIS A 145 14.87 6.55 -16.81
CA HIS A 145 16.03 6.55 -15.92
C HIS A 145 16.64 7.93 -15.68
N ASN A 146 16.00 8.99 -16.17
CA ASN A 146 16.47 10.39 -16.02
C ASN A 146 17.87 10.61 -16.61
N PHE A 147 18.17 10.01 -17.76
CA PHE A 147 19.42 10.26 -18.45
C PHE A 147 19.44 11.69 -19.00
N HIS A 148 20.61 12.32 -19.00
CA HIS A 148 20.82 13.61 -19.63
C HIS A 148 20.80 13.48 -21.15
N ARG A 149 20.32 14.52 -21.81
CA ARG A 149 20.40 14.64 -23.28
C ARG A 149 21.78 15.15 -23.65
N GLY A 150 22.28 14.73 -24.80
CA GLY A 150 23.44 15.34 -25.41
C GLY A 150 23.11 16.71 -26.06
N PRO A 151 24.11 17.48 -26.49
CA PRO A 151 23.92 18.74 -27.25
C PRO A 151 23.10 18.49 -28.51
N GLU A 152 22.21 19.42 -28.84
CA GLU A 152 21.41 19.35 -30.08
C GLU A 152 22.11 20.05 -31.27
N THR A 153 23.17 20.82 -30.97
CA THR A 153 24.00 21.58 -31.94
C THR A 153 25.45 21.12 -31.87
N HIS A 154 26.37 21.86 -32.50
CA HIS A 154 27.80 21.56 -32.57
C HIS A 154 28.14 20.20 -33.19
N GLY A 155 27.33 19.71 -34.16
CA GLY A 155 27.56 18.44 -34.86
C GLY A 155 27.38 17.17 -34.02
N CYS A 156 26.76 17.28 -32.85
CA CYS A 156 26.53 16.14 -31.98
C CYS A 156 25.37 15.25 -32.51
N MET A 157 25.66 13.98 -32.84
CA MET A 157 24.65 13.02 -33.29
C MET A 157 24.05 12.20 -32.11
N ASN A 158 24.65 12.28 -30.91
CA ASN A 158 24.23 11.49 -29.74
C ASN A 158 23.29 12.30 -28.82
N VAL A 159 22.16 12.75 -29.37
CA VAL A 159 21.23 13.62 -28.60
C VAL A 159 20.43 12.81 -27.55
N ARG A 160 19.89 11.65 -27.90
CA ARG A 160 18.98 10.86 -27.05
C ARG A 160 19.45 9.43 -26.80
N GLN A 161 20.61 9.06 -27.27
CA GLN A 161 21.12 7.70 -27.15
C GLN A 161 21.69 7.44 -25.75
N PRO A 162 21.65 6.19 -25.25
CA PRO A 162 22.13 5.85 -23.91
C PRO A 162 23.67 5.87 -23.77
N GLY A 163 24.41 6.00 -24.87
CA GLY A 163 25.87 5.90 -24.89
C GLY A 163 26.38 4.46 -24.85
N SER A 164 27.64 4.25 -24.46
CA SER A 164 28.25 2.93 -24.42
C SER A 164 27.54 1.96 -23.48
N LEU A 165 27.28 0.75 -23.94
CA LEU A 165 26.58 -0.28 -23.17
C LEU A 165 27.55 -1.17 -22.39
N ALA A 166 28.76 -1.38 -22.89
CA ALA A 166 29.79 -2.19 -22.23
C ALA A 166 31.18 -1.89 -22.77
N SER A 167 32.21 -2.30 -22.04
CA SER A 167 33.59 -2.33 -22.48
C SER A 167 33.86 -3.59 -23.33
N LYS A 168 34.78 -3.48 -24.33
CA LYS A 168 35.23 -4.60 -25.16
C LYS A 168 35.73 -5.79 -24.31
N ARG A 169 36.35 -5.51 -23.17
CA ARG A 169 36.92 -6.50 -22.24
C ARG A 169 35.85 -7.40 -21.60
N ILE A 170 34.63 -6.87 -21.36
CA ILE A 170 33.52 -7.61 -20.72
C ILE A 170 32.79 -8.49 -21.73
N GLY A 171 32.79 -8.12 -23.02
CA GLY A 171 32.17 -8.88 -24.13
C GLY A 171 30.65 -9.00 -24.06
N LYS A 172 29.98 -8.51 -23.04
CA LYS A 172 28.52 -8.62 -22.85
C LYS A 172 27.97 -7.42 -22.08
N VAL A 173 26.68 -7.14 -22.30
CA VAL A 173 25.94 -6.11 -21.53
C VAL A 173 25.65 -6.67 -20.13
N ILE A 174 26.01 -5.91 -19.10
CA ILE A 174 25.81 -6.32 -17.70
C ILE A 174 24.31 -6.38 -17.37
N LYS A 175 23.89 -7.39 -16.62
CA LYS A 175 22.52 -7.49 -16.10
C LYS A 175 22.17 -6.23 -15.29
N GLY A 176 20.92 -5.72 -15.45
CA GLY A 176 20.48 -4.51 -14.77
C GLY A 176 20.95 -3.20 -15.42
N LYS A 177 21.66 -3.23 -16.57
CA LYS A 177 22.01 -2.01 -17.31
C LYS A 177 20.75 -1.21 -17.62
N ARG A 178 20.80 0.10 -17.32
CA ARG A 178 19.65 1.01 -17.53
C ARG A 178 19.45 1.30 -19.01
N LEU A 179 18.41 0.70 -19.59
CA LEU A 179 18.03 0.83 -21.01
C LEU A 179 16.53 1.20 -21.13
N GLY A 180 16.11 1.58 -22.33
CA GLY A 180 14.71 1.73 -22.65
C GLY A 180 13.92 0.43 -22.40
N GLY A 181 12.63 0.55 -22.18
CA GLY A 181 11.75 -0.59 -21.97
C GLY A 181 10.41 -0.19 -21.36
N HIS A 182 9.61 -1.17 -20.97
CA HIS A 182 8.32 -0.93 -20.34
C HIS A 182 8.48 -0.12 -19.06
N TYR A 183 7.65 0.92 -18.90
CA TYR A 183 7.65 1.80 -17.74
C TYR A 183 6.24 2.02 -17.23
N GLY A 184 6.11 2.07 -15.91
CA GLY A 184 4.81 2.13 -15.26
C GLY A 184 4.12 0.75 -15.17
N ASP A 185 2.87 0.74 -14.71
CA ASP A 185 2.08 -0.46 -14.39
C ASP A 185 2.81 -1.43 -13.44
N THR A 186 3.62 -0.87 -12.56
CA THR A 186 4.38 -1.58 -11.54
C THR A 186 3.86 -1.21 -10.16
N ARG A 187 4.02 -2.12 -9.22
CA ARG A 187 3.74 -1.86 -7.81
C ARG A 187 4.74 -0.85 -7.26
N GLU A 188 4.25 0.22 -6.68
CA GLU A 188 5.04 1.27 -6.04
C GLU A 188 4.53 1.54 -4.63
N THR A 189 5.45 1.84 -3.72
CA THR A 189 5.14 2.18 -2.33
C THR A 189 5.56 3.61 -2.06
N SER A 190 4.60 4.47 -1.76
CA SER A 190 4.83 5.82 -1.23
C SER A 190 4.97 5.70 0.28
N LYS A 191 6.18 5.95 0.80
CA LYS A 191 6.52 5.72 2.21
C LYS A 191 6.36 6.98 3.05
N ASN A 192 6.07 6.78 4.36
CA ASN A 192 6.07 7.83 5.38
C ASN A 192 5.16 9.01 5.05
N LEU A 193 3.99 8.75 4.49
CA LEU A 193 2.98 9.77 4.27
C LEU A 193 2.20 10.02 5.57
N ARG A 194 1.95 11.29 5.88
CA ARG A 194 1.20 11.68 7.07
C ARG A 194 -0.31 11.64 6.81
N VAL A 195 -1.07 11.06 7.73
CA VAL A 195 -2.53 11.15 7.78
C VAL A 195 -2.90 12.53 8.33
N VAL A 196 -3.61 13.33 7.54
CA VAL A 196 -4.05 14.67 7.94
C VAL A 196 -5.38 14.60 8.67
N ARG A 197 -6.32 13.81 8.14
CA ARG A 197 -7.67 13.68 8.69
C ARG A 197 -8.21 12.28 8.45
N VAL A 198 -9.02 11.78 9.39
CA VAL A 198 -9.76 10.52 9.31
C VAL A 198 -11.25 10.83 9.38
N ASP A 199 -12.02 10.36 8.41
CA ASP A 199 -13.49 10.45 8.40
C ASP A 199 -14.06 9.02 8.49
N ALA A 200 -14.32 8.59 9.71
CA ALA A 200 -14.84 7.26 10.01
C ALA A 200 -16.24 7.02 9.43
N ALA A 201 -17.10 8.07 9.42
CA ALA A 201 -18.47 7.95 8.92
C ALA A 201 -18.54 7.63 7.42
N ARG A 202 -17.56 8.13 6.65
CA ARG A 202 -17.47 7.93 5.19
C ARG A 202 -16.40 6.94 4.78
N ASN A 203 -15.66 6.37 5.74
CA ASN A 203 -14.51 5.50 5.50
C ASN A 203 -13.44 6.17 4.60
N LEU A 204 -13.12 7.44 4.86
CA LEU A 204 -12.15 8.22 4.10
C LEU A 204 -10.93 8.54 4.95
N LEU A 205 -9.74 8.34 4.34
CA LEU A 205 -8.46 8.84 4.85
C LEU A 205 -7.95 9.96 3.95
N TYR A 206 -7.52 11.05 4.56
CA TYR A 206 -6.87 12.16 3.89
C TYR A 206 -5.36 12.09 4.16
N ILE A 207 -4.60 11.70 3.15
CA ILE A 207 -3.16 11.45 3.27
C ILE A 207 -2.41 12.57 2.57
N LYS A 208 -1.46 13.21 3.27
CA LYS A 208 -0.64 14.30 2.74
C LYS A 208 0.25 13.80 1.60
N GLY A 209 0.18 14.46 0.46
CA GLY A 209 1.01 14.18 -0.71
C GLY A 209 0.33 13.28 -1.75
N SER A 210 1.13 12.80 -2.70
CA SER A 210 0.67 11.98 -3.82
C SER A 210 0.79 10.48 -3.52
N VAL A 211 -0.19 9.73 -4.02
CA VAL A 211 -0.22 8.26 -3.95
C VAL A 211 -0.15 7.69 -5.35
N ALA A 212 0.60 6.60 -5.52
CA ALA A 212 0.74 5.93 -6.81
C ALA A 212 -0.60 5.42 -7.35
N GLY A 213 -0.78 5.53 -8.66
CA GLY A 213 -1.91 4.98 -9.38
C GLY A 213 -2.94 6.01 -9.88
N ALA A 214 -3.89 5.49 -10.64
CA ALA A 214 -5.02 6.24 -11.18
C ALA A 214 -6.10 6.44 -10.12
N ASN A 215 -7.03 7.37 -10.36
CA ASN A 215 -8.27 7.47 -9.58
C ASN A 215 -9.05 6.16 -9.73
N ASN A 216 -9.71 5.75 -8.66
CA ASN A 216 -10.38 4.46 -8.49
C ASN A 216 -9.45 3.23 -8.54
N GLY A 217 -8.11 3.45 -8.60
CA GLY A 217 -7.13 2.37 -8.50
C GLY A 217 -7.11 1.76 -7.10
N PHE A 218 -6.90 0.44 -7.04
CA PHE A 218 -6.74 -0.30 -5.78
C PHE A 218 -5.45 0.10 -5.08
N ILE A 219 -5.53 0.32 -3.78
CA ILE A 219 -4.40 0.63 -2.92
C ILE A 219 -4.45 -0.14 -1.61
N GLN A 220 -3.30 -0.25 -0.97
CA GLN A 220 -3.12 -0.81 0.35
C GLN A 220 -2.47 0.26 1.23
N VAL A 221 -3.07 0.56 2.36
CA VAL A 221 -2.53 1.49 3.35
C VAL A 221 -2.07 0.67 4.55
N ARG A 222 -0.84 0.89 4.98
CA ARG A 222 -0.26 0.23 6.15
C ARG A 222 0.47 1.22 7.03
N THR A 223 0.61 0.92 8.29
CA THR A 223 1.44 1.71 9.19
C THR A 223 2.89 1.75 8.69
N ALA A 224 3.53 2.91 8.75
CA ALA A 224 4.89 3.08 8.26
C ALA A 224 5.90 2.33 9.14
N LYS A 225 6.73 1.49 8.52
CA LYS A 225 7.76 0.72 9.23
C LYS A 225 8.88 1.58 9.78
N THR A 226 9.21 2.69 9.11
CA THR A 226 10.38 3.53 9.44
C THR A 226 10.04 4.75 10.29
N GLY A 227 8.83 5.26 10.23
CA GLY A 227 8.40 6.46 10.96
C GLY A 227 8.23 6.27 12.47
N VAL A 228 7.96 5.05 12.90
CA VAL A 228 7.73 4.72 14.33
C VAL A 228 9.01 4.84 15.16
N ARG A 229 10.19 4.63 14.57
CA ARG A 229 11.48 4.72 15.27
C ARG A 229 11.86 6.12 15.76
N GLN A 230 11.29 7.18 15.17
CA GLN A 230 11.58 8.56 15.59
C GLN A 230 10.79 9.01 16.82
N LYS A 231 9.62 8.43 17.09
CA LYS A 231 8.83 8.74 18.30
C LYS A 231 9.38 8.12 19.58
N ALA A 232 10.21 7.09 19.49
CA ALA A 232 10.81 6.42 20.66
C ALA A 232 12.11 7.09 21.16
N LYS A 233 12.53 8.21 20.54
CA LYS A 233 13.74 8.97 20.91
C LYS A 233 13.48 10.41 21.35
N ALA A 234 12.23 10.78 21.56
CA ALA A 234 11.87 12.09 22.10
C ALA A 234 11.43 11.97 23.56
#